data_4b565497a6e0f4762636db885fc418fb
#
_entry.id   4b565497a6e0f4762636db885fc418fb
#
_cell.length_a   1.000
_cell.length_b   1.000
_cell.length_c   1.000
_cell.angle_alpha   90.00
_cell.angle_beta   90.00
_cell.angle_gamma   90.00
#
_symmetry.space_group_name_H-M   'P 1'
#
loop_
_entity.id
_entity.type
_entity.pdbx_description
1 polymer ?
#
loop_
_entity_poly.entity_id
_entity_poly.type
_entity_poly.pdbx_seq_one_letter_code
_entity_poly.pdbx_strand_id
1 'polypeptide(L)'
;DGRMIKEGIKTVIVGKPNAGKSSLLNVLLGEERAIVTEIAGTTRDVLEEHMNLQGISLNIVDTAGIRDTEDVVEKIGVDRAKENAKDADLIMYVIDASAPLDENDDDIMRMIYGRKAIILLNKADLNTILGKDEIKKKYSEINQLESCDIFPAIIEISAKNGQGIGELEQTLKEMFFEGKISFNDEIYITNVRHKTALNNAYEALKKVKESIDMGMPEDFYSIDLMD
;
A
#
# COMPACT_ATOMS: atom_id res chain seq x y z
N ASP A 1 -4.78 3.57 -12.66
CA ASP A 1 -3.60 2.81 -12.64
C ASP A 1 -2.29 3.60 -12.75
N GLY A 2 -2.12 4.57 -13.68
CA GLY A 2 -0.92 5.44 -13.73
C GLY A 2 -0.80 6.38 -12.52
N ARG A 3 -1.90 6.72 -11.85
CA ARG A 3 -1.92 7.51 -10.63
C ARG A 3 -1.28 6.75 -9.46
N MET A 4 -1.64 5.49 -9.26
CA MET A 4 -1.11 4.66 -8.17
C MET A 4 0.40 4.43 -8.27
N ILE A 5 0.93 4.35 -9.50
CA ILE A 5 2.38 4.22 -9.71
C ILE A 5 3.11 5.53 -9.38
N LYS A 6 2.47 6.69 -9.62
CA LYS A 6 3.07 8.01 -9.42
C LYS A 6 2.90 8.56 -8.01
N GLU A 7 1.70 8.41 -7.44
CA GLU A 7 1.29 9.01 -6.15
C GLU A 7 1.27 7.99 -5.01
N GLY A 8 1.40 6.70 -5.34
CA GLY A 8 1.26 5.60 -4.39
C GLY A 8 -0.20 5.20 -4.17
N ILE A 9 -0.38 4.09 -3.46
CA ILE A 9 -1.68 3.57 -3.03
C ILE A 9 -2.11 4.34 -1.78
N LYS A 10 -3.15 5.16 -1.90
CA LYS A 10 -3.70 5.90 -0.77
C LYS A 10 -4.28 4.94 0.26
N THR A 11 -3.62 4.81 1.40
CA THR A 11 -3.88 3.79 2.40
C THR A 11 -4.28 4.41 3.72
N VAL A 12 -5.33 3.89 4.33
CA VAL A 12 -5.76 4.25 5.69
C VAL A 12 -5.63 3.06 6.61
N ILE A 13 -5.05 3.27 7.80
CA ILE A 13 -4.94 2.26 8.85
C ILE A 13 -6.00 2.55 9.90
N VAL A 14 -6.93 1.60 10.09
CA VAL A 14 -8.03 1.71 11.05
C VAL A 14 -7.97 0.59 12.09
N GLY A 15 -8.60 0.76 13.21
CA GLY A 15 -8.65 -0.22 14.30
C GLY A 15 -8.81 0.46 15.65
N LYS A 16 -9.18 -0.31 16.67
CA LYS A 16 -9.36 0.18 18.03
C LYS A 16 -8.09 0.76 18.63
N PRO A 17 -8.17 1.58 19.68
CA PRO A 17 -7.02 1.94 20.49
C PRO A 17 -6.26 0.70 20.93
N ASN A 18 -4.92 0.79 20.97
CA ASN A 18 -4.03 -0.30 21.37
C ASN A 18 -4.08 -1.58 20.52
N ALA A 19 -4.76 -1.60 19.38
CA ALA A 19 -4.72 -2.72 18.42
C ALA A 19 -3.32 -2.88 17.78
N GLY A 20 -2.45 -1.87 17.89
CA GLY A 20 -1.08 -1.91 17.37
C GLY A 20 -0.88 -1.19 16.05
N LYS A 21 -1.75 -0.23 15.71
CA LYS A 21 -1.63 0.59 14.49
C LYS A 21 -0.30 1.34 14.41
N SER A 22 0.12 1.99 15.52
CA SER A 22 1.40 2.71 15.59
C SER A 22 2.60 1.76 15.46
N SER A 23 2.50 0.57 16.07
CA SER A 23 3.55 -0.46 15.95
C SER A 23 3.65 -0.97 14.51
N LEU A 24 2.51 -1.19 13.84
CA LEU A 24 2.49 -1.57 12.43
C LEU A 24 3.12 -0.48 11.56
N LEU A 25 2.72 0.79 11.74
CA LEU A 25 3.29 1.91 11.02
C LEU A 25 4.81 1.99 11.21
N ASN A 26 5.29 1.85 12.44
CA ASN A 26 6.73 1.88 12.74
C ASN A 26 7.49 0.72 12.08
N VAL A 27 6.93 -0.47 12.02
CA VAL A 27 7.55 -1.61 11.32
C VAL A 27 7.60 -1.36 9.81
N LEU A 28 6.50 -0.87 9.23
CA LEU A 28 6.45 -0.56 7.81
C LEU A 28 7.42 0.56 7.42
N LEU A 29 7.64 1.55 8.31
CA LEU A 29 8.62 2.62 8.11
C LEU A 29 10.05 2.18 8.41
N GLY A 30 10.24 1.25 9.34
CA GLY A 30 11.55 0.76 9.81
C GLY A 30 12.17 -0.33 8.94
N GLU A 31 11.45 -0.89 7.98
CA GLU A 31 12.04 -1.78 6.97
C GLU A 31 13.12 -1.00 6.22
N GLU A 32 14.35 -1.51 6.16
CA GLU A 32 15.54 -0.86 5.53
C GLU A 32 15.32 -0.46 4.05
N ARG A 33 14.17 -0.81 3.49
CA ARG A 33 13.75 -0.57 2.12
C ARG A 33 12.70 0.54 1.97
N ALA A 34 12.24 1.14 3.08
CA ALA A 34 11.32 2.27 3.03
C ALA A 34 12.10 3.56 2.73
N ILE A 35 12.06 4.01 1.48
CA ILE A 35 12.58 5.34 1.12
C ILE A 35 11.49 6.35 1.48
N VAL A 36 11.63 7.01 2.61
CA VAL A 36 10.80 8.17 2.97
C VAL A 36 11.22 9.33 2.07
N THR A 37 10.41 9.67 1.09
CA THR A 37 10.63 10.88 0.29
C THR A 37 9.88 12.03 0.93
N GLU A 38 10.60 12.92 1.61
CA GLU A 38 10.07 14.22 2.00
C GLU A 38 9.82 15.04 0.72
N ILE A 39 8.59 15.09 0.26
CA ILE A 39 8.19 16.06 -0.77
C ILE A 39 7.98 17.39 -0.05
N ALA A 40 9.01 18.25 -0.11
CA ALA A 40 8.91 19.61 0.39
C ALA A 40 7.86 20.38 -0.43
N GLY A 41 6.74 20.74 0.20
CA GLY A 41 5.79 21.66 -0.44
C GLY A 41 4.31 21.54 -0.07
N THR A 42 3.86 20.62 0.80
CA THR A 42 2.48 20.58 1.24
C THR A 42 2.35 21.09 2.67
N THR A 43 2.00 22.36 2.78
CA THR A 43 1.69 23.02 4.03
C THR A 43 0.32 22.61 4.55
N ARG A 44 0.31 22.12 5.82
CA ARG A 44 -0.81 22.11 6.76
C ARG A 44 -2.07 21.34 6.37
N ASP A 45 -2.31 20.27 7.06
CA ASP A 45 -3.50 19.72 7.71
C ASP A 45 -3.71 18.20 7.58
N VAL A 46 -3.00 17.49 6.70
CA VAL A 46 -3.04 16.01 6.68
C VAL A 46 -1.60 15.51 6.74
N LEU A 47 -1.26 14.81 7.82
CA LEU A 47 0.03 14.14 7.92
C LEU A 47 -0.03 12.86 7.05
N GLU A 48 0.57 12.94 5.87
CA GLU A 48 0.73 11.81 4.96
C GLU A 48 2.16 11.29 5.06
N GLU A 49 2.31 9.98 5.14
CA GLU A 49 3.62 9.32 5.10
C GLU A 49 3.73 8.44 3.87
N HIS A 50 4.72 8.75 3.05
CA HIS A 50 5.02 7.97 1.85
C HIS A 50 6.06 6.91 2.17
N MET A 51 5.76 5.67 1.85
CA MET A 51 6.67 4.55 2.04
C MET A 51 6.71 3.67 0.80
N ASN A 52 7.82 2.99 0.61
CA ASN A 52 7.97 1.99 -0.44
C ASN A 52 8.19 0.63 0.19
N LEU A 53 7.24 -0.26 0.01
CA LEU A 53 7.30 -1.62 0.52
C LEU A 53 7.60 -2.56 -0.66
N GLN A 54 8.88 -2.92 -0.84
CA GLN A 54 9.36 -3.79 -1.94
C GLN A 54 8.86 -3.38 -3.34
N GLY A 55 8.93 -2.11 -3.66
CA GLY A 55 8.47 -1.57 -4.96
C GLY A 55 7.00 -1.14 -4.99
N ILE A 56 6.24 -1.38 -3.91
CA ILE A 56 4.89 -0.88 -3.76
C ILE A 56 4.92 0.45 -3.01
N SER A 57 4.55 1.52 -3.69
CA SER A 57 4.44 2.84 -3.06
C SER A 57 3.11 2.95 -2.32
N LEU A 58 3.17 3.13 -1.00
CA LEU A 58 2.01 3.39 -0.14
C LEU A 58 2.05 4.84 0.33
N ASN A 59 0.89 5.49 0.30
CA ASN A 59 0.69 6.81 0.90
C ASN A 59 -0.25 6.64 2.10
N ILE A 60 0.30 6.61 3.32
CA ILE A 60 -0.48 6.45 4.55
C ILE A 60 -1.05 7.79 4.96
N VAL A 61 -2.36 7.88 4.99
CA VAL A 61 -3.11 9.10 5.34
C VAL A 61 -3.52 9.07 6.81
N ASP A 62 -3.52 10.26 7.44
CA ASP A 62 -3.93 10.46 8.84
C ASP A 62 -3.03 9.75 9.89
N THR A 63 -1.74 9.88 9.70
CA THR A 63 -0.76 9.32 10.65
C THR A 63 -0.80 9.99 12.02
N ALA A 64 -1.36 11.21 12.15
CA ALA A 64 -1.56 11.89 13.43
C ALA A 64 -2.47 11.09 14.37
N GLY A 65 -3.63 10.62 13.86
CA GLY A 65 -4.54 9.78 14.65
C GLY A 65 -3.96 8.42 15.02
N ILE A 66 -2.87 8.01 14.37
CA ILE A 66 -2.17 6.76 14.67
C ILE A 66 -1.08 6.99 15.73
N ARG A 67 -0.42 8.15 15.76
CA ARG A 67 0.69 8.49 16.67
C ARG A 67 0.25 9.03 18.02
N ASP A 68 -0.86 9.78 18.06
CA ASP A 68 -1.33 10.50 19.26
C ASP A 68 -2.28 9.64 20.15
N THR A 69 -2.05 8.36 20.29
CA THR A 69 -2.88 7.46 21.09
C THR A 69 -2.52 7.44 22.59
N GLU A 70 -2.47 8.62 23.24
CA GLU A 70 -2.66 8.71 24.68
C GLU A 70 -3.95 9.50 24.96
N ASP A 71 -4.97 8.76 25.42
CA ASP A 71 -6.15 9.24 26.15
C ASP A 71 -6.86 10.53 25.67
N VAL A 72 -7.88 10.40 24.97
CA VAL A 72 -9.04 11.28 24.70
C VAL A 72 -9.36 11.31 23.20
N VAL A 73 -10.26 10.52 22.75
CA VAL A 73 -11.15 10.71 21.61
C VAL A 73 -11.49 9.38 20.91
N GLU A 74 -12.07 8.44 21.62
CA GLU A 74 -12.57 7.19 20.99
C GLU A 74 -13.62 7.43 19.89
N LYS A 75 -14.47 8.44 20.01
CA LYS A 75 -15.51 8.72 19.00
C LYS A 75 -15.02 9.53 17.80
N ILE A 76 -14.12 10.48 18.00
CA ILE A 76 -13.59 11.31 16.88
C ILE A 76 -12.69 10.49 15.95
N GLY A 77 -12.02 9.45 16.47
CA GLY A 77 -11.18 8.56 15.68
C GLY A 77 -11.96 7.73 14.66
N VAL A 78 -13.14 7.22 15.03
CA VAL A 78 -13.97 6.41 14.12
C VAL A 78 -14.58 7.28 13.01
N ASP A 79 -15.04 8.48 13.32
CA ASP A 79 -15.66 9.38 12.32
C ASP A 79 -14.63 9.94 11.33
N ARG A 80 -13.42 10.31 11.79
CA ARG A 80 -12.31 10.67 10.90
C ARG A 80 -11.85 9.48 10.05
N ALA A 81 -11.74 8.30 10.64
CA ALA A 81 -11.43 7.09 9.89
C ALA A 81 -12.47 6.79 8.81
N LYS A 82 -13.76 7.04 9.08
CA LYS A 82 -14.84 6.92 8.09
C LYS A 82 -14.70 7.95 6.94
N GLU A 83 -14.30 9.18 7.24
CA GLU A 83 -14.08 10.21 6.21
C GLU A 83 -12.87 9.89 5.34
N ASN A 84 -11.74 9.58 5.96
CA ASN A 84 -10.51 9.24 5.24
C ASN A 84 -10.64 7.95 4.44
N ALA A 85 -11.41 6.98 4.95
CA ALA A 85 -11.70 5.74 4.24
C ALA A 85 -12.48 5.97 2.94
N LYS A 86 -13.30 7.04 2.82
CA LYS A 86 -14.09 7.29 1.59
C LYS A 86 -13.22 7.41 0.35
N ASP A 87 -12.07 8.06 0.46
CA ASP A 87 -11.16 8.35 -0.65
C ASP A 87 -9.92 7.43 -0.67
N ALA A 88 -9.86 6.44 0.22
CA ALA A 88 -8.75 5.50 0.27
C ALA A 88 -8.84 4.45 -0.85
N ASP A 89 -7.70 4.14 -1.43
CA ASP A 89 -7.55 3.03 -2.38
C ASP A 89 -7.44 1.69 -1.65
N LEU A 90 -6.97 1.71 -0.37
CA LEU A 90 -6.80 0.55 0.49
C LEU A 90 -7.14 0.90 1.94
N ILE A 91 -7.80 -0.02 2.62
CA ILE A 91 -8.02 0.05 4.07
C ILE A 91 -7.29 -1.12 4.74
N MET A 92 -6.40 -0.83 5.67
CA MET A 92 -5.77 -1.82 6.54
C MET A 92 -6.49 -1.78 7.90
N TYR A 93 -7.26 -2.81 8.20
CA TYR A 93 -7.96 -2.94 9.49
C TYR A 93 -7.15 -3.80 10.46
N VAL A 94 -6.65 -3.18 11.53
CA VAL A 94 -5.82 -3.82 12.55
C VAL A 94 -6.68 -4.24 13.73
N ILE A 95 -6.68 -5.53 14.05
CA ILE A 95 -7.39 -6.16 15.17
C ILE A 95 -6.35 -6.71 16.15
N ASP A 96 -6.57 -6.49 17.44
CA ASP A 96 -5.85 -7.20 18.50
C ASP A 96 -6.37 -8.64 18.62
N ALA A 97 -5.62 -9.63 18.15
CA ALA A 97 -6.02 -11.03 18.17
C ALA A 97 -6.10 -11.62 19.61
N SER A 98 -5.52 -10.94 20.60
CA SER A 98 -5.55 -11.35 22.03
C SER A 98 -6.74 -10.79 22.81
N ALA A 99 -7.60 -9.97 22.19
CA ALA A 99 -8.74 -9.32 22.81
C ALA A 99 -10.06 -9.67 22.08
N PRO A 100 -11.22 -9.69 22.78
CA PRO A 100 -12.49 -9.94 22.13
C PRO A 100 -12.91 -8.78 21.21
N LEU A 101 -13.72 -9.10 20.21
CA LEU A 101 -14.38 -8.11 19.37
C LEU A 101 -15.51 -7.42 20.15
N ASP A 102 -15.78 -6.16 19.78
CA ASP A 102 -16.87 -5.34 20.33
C ASP A 102 -17.62 -4.58 19.22
N GLU A 103 -18.55 -3.69 19.61
CA GLU A 103 -19.38 -2.93 18.69
C GLU A 103 -18.57 -2.01 17.75
N ASN A 104 -17.39 -1.52 18.18
CA ASN A 104 -16.52 -0.71 17.34
C ASN A 104 -15.93 -1.55 16.20
N ASP A 105 -15.60 -2.81 16.47
CA ASP A 105 -15.17 -3.75 15.42
C ASP A 105 -16.27 -4.01 14.41
N ASP A 106 -17.53 -4.15 14.88
CA ASP A 106 -18.71 -4.33 14.03
C ASP A 106 -18.88 -3.13 13.08
N ASP A 107 -18.71 -1.90 13.57
CA ASP A 107 -18.80 -0.68 12.78
C ASP A 107 -17.69 -0.59 11.72
N ILE A 108 -16.45 -0.97 12.08
CA ILE A 108 -15.34 -1.00 11.14
C ILE A 108 -15.58 -2.09 10.08
N MET A 109 -16.07 -3.27 10.46
CA MET A 109 -16.37 -4.35 9.52
C MET A 109 -17.48 -3.96 8.51
N ARG A 110 -18.49 -3.19 8.93
CA ARG A 110 -19.48 -2.61 8.01
C ARG A 110 -18.85 -1.58 7.07
N MET A 111 -17.95 -0.75 7.61
CA MET A 111 -17.30 0.31 6.84
C MET A 111 -16.42 -0.23 5.70
N ILE A 112 -15.71 -1.34 5.92
CA ILE A 112 -14.82 -1.94 4.93
C ILE A 112 -15.55 -2.80 3.89
N TYR A 113 -16.84 -3.08 4.09
CA TYR A 113 -17.63 -3.87 3.16
C TYR A 113 -17.68 -3.23 1.75
N GLY A 114 -17.44 -4.05 0.73
CA GLY A 114 -17.41 -3.59 -0.66
C GLY A 114 -16.20 -2.71 -1.05
N ARG A 115 -15.20 -2.60 -0.18
CA ARG A 115 -13.97 -1.85 -0.41
C ARG A 115 -12.75 -2.75 -0.51
N LYS A 116 -11.68 -2.26 -1.11
CA LYS A 116 -10.38 -2.95 -1.03
C LYS A 116 -9.86 -2.83 0.39
N ALA A 117 -9.85 -3.93 1.13
CA ALA A 117 -9.44 -3.97 2.52
C ALA A 117 -8.62 -5.22 2.81
N ILE A 118 -7.71 -5.09 3.79
CA ILE A 118 -6.95 -6.18 4.39
C ILE A 118 -7.20 -6.14 5.89
N ILE A 119 -7.58 -7.26 6.48
CA ILE A 119 -7.72 -7.43 7.94
C ILE A 119 -6.42 -8.01 8.48
N LEU A 120 -5.81 -7.30 9.42
CA LEU A 120 -4.55 -7.67 10.06
C LEU A 120 -4.83 -8.11 11.50
N LEU A 121 -4.73 -9.42 11.78
CA LEU A 121 -4.81 -9.99 13.12
C LEU A 121 -3.46 -9.80 13.81
N ASN A 122 -3.32 -8.70 14.52
CA ASN A 122 -2.07 -8.32 15.17
C ASN A 122 -1.92 -8.97 16.54
N LYS A 123 -0.69 -8.95 17.04
CA LYS A 123 -0.25 -9.57 18.30
C LYS A 123 -0.31 -11.11 18.25
N ALA A 124 -0.04 -11.70 17.09
CA ALA A 124 0.05 -13.14 16.91
C ALA A 124 1.18 -13.78 17.76
N ASP A 125 2.06 -13.00 18.35
CA ASP A 125 3.07 -13.43 19.33
C ASP A 125 2.51 -13.64 20.74
N LEU A 126 1.27 -13.24 21.00
CA LEU A 126 0.59 -13.41 22.27
C LEU A 126 -0.35 -14.64 22.23
N ASN A 127 -0.99 -14.90 23.35
CA ASN A 127 -2.05 -15.91 23.40
C ASN A 127 -3.30 -15.36 22.68
N THR A 128 -3.49 -15.77 21.44
CA THR A 128 -4.58 -15.30 20.58
C THR A 128 -5.89 -16.01 20.92
N ILE A 129 -6.98 -15.26 20.92
CA ILE A 129 -8.36 -15.78 21.09
C ILE A 129 -9.18 -15.63 19.82
N LEU A 130 -8.68 -14.86 18.83
CA LEU A 130 -9.30 -14.66 17.54
C LEU A 130 -8.43 -15.26 16.43
N GLY A 131 -9.01 -16.07 15.59
CA GLY A 131 -8.40 -16.62 14.38
C GLY A 131 -9.10 -16.15 13.11
N LYS A 132 -8.56 -16.55 11.96
CA LYS A 132 -9.10 -16.17 10.64
C LYS A 132 -10.55 -16.62 10.47
N ASP A 133 -10.93 -17.78 10.99
CA ASP A 133 -12.29 -18.34 10.83
C ASP A 133 -13.32 -17.59 11.67
N GLU A 134 -12.97 -17.19 12.90
CA GLU A 134 -13.83 -16.35 13.75
C GLU A 134 -14.09 -14.99 13.08
N ILE A 135 -13.06 -14.38 12.50
CA ILE A 135 -13.19 -13.10 11.80
C ILE A 135 -14.07 -13.26 10.57
N LYS A 136 -13.85 -14.29 9.75
CA LYS A 136 -14.70 -14.55 8.57
C LYS A 136 -16.16 -14.72 8.95
N LYS A 137 -16.42 -15.53 9.98
CA LYS A 137 -17.78 -15.76 10.48
C LYS A 137 -18.43 -14.46 10.95
N LYS A 138 -17.74 -13.68 11.78
CA LYS A 138 -18.24 -12.40 12.29
C LYS A 138 -18.49 -11.40 11.17
N TYR A 139 -17.57 -11.29 10.21
CA TYR A 139 -17.70 -10.41 9.05
C TYR A 139 -18.91 -10.79 8.17
N SER A 140 -19.14 -12.10 7.95
CA SER A 140 -20.33 -12.58 7.23
C SER A 140 -21.62 -12.24 7.95
N GLU A 141 -21.69 -12.48 9.26
CA GLU A 141 -22.88 -12.20 10.09
C GLU A 141 -23.24 -10.71 10.05
N ILE A 142 -22.24 -9.83 10.21
CA ILE A 142 -22.44 -8.37 10.23
C ILE A 142 -22.91 -7.85 8.88
N ASN A 143 -22.37 -8.35 7.78
CA ASN A 143 -22.65 -7.86 6.43
C ASN A 143 -23.69 -8.71 5.69
N GLN A 144 -24.27 -9.71 6.34
CA GLN A 144 -25.29 -10.61 5.79
C GLN A 144 -24.85 -11.28 4.49
N LEU A 145 -23.58 -11.77 4.46
CA LEU A 145 -22.97 -12.33 3.26
C LEU A 145 -23.44 -13.74 2.97
N GLU A 146 -23.57 -14.05 1.69
CA GLU A 146 -23.79 -15.41 1.19
C GLU A 146 -22.45 -16.12 0.93
N SER A 147 -22.50 -17.41 0.68
CA SER A 147 -21.29 -18.25 0.51
C SER A 147 -20.42 -17.92 -0.71
N CYS A 148 -20.93 -17.10 -1.63
CA CYS A 148 -20.21 -16.68 -2.85
C CYS A 148 -19.58 -15.29 -2.75
N ASP A 149 -19.74 -14.58 -1.64
CA ASP A 149 -19.22 -13.23 -1.50
C ASP A 149 -17.70 -13.19 -1.31
N ILE A 150 -17.12 -12.09 -1.77
CA ILE A 150 -15.68 -11.87 -1.68
C ILE A 150 -15.34 -11.32 -0.29
N PHE A 151 -14.44 -12.03 0.40
CA PHE A 151 -13.92 -11.62 1.71
C PHE A 151 -12.66 -10.77 1.55
N PRO A 152 -12.43 -9.81 2.47
CA PRO A 152 -11.13 -9.18 2.57
C PRO A 152 -10.05 -10.22 2.94
N ALA A 153 -8.82 -10.01 2.47
CA ALA A 153 -7.69 -10.84 2.91
C ALA A 153 -7.50 -10.70 4.42
N ILE A 154 -7.26 -11.83 5.11
CA ILE A 154 -7.02 -11.86 6.55
C ILE A 154 -5.62 -12.42 6.80
N ILE A 155 -4.75 -11.61 7.41
CA ILE A 155 -3.34 -11.91 7.64
C ILE A 155 -3.05 -11.85 9.13
N GLU A 156 -2.36 -12.85 9.65
CA GLU A 156 -1.86 -12.87 11.03
C GLU A 156 -0.50 -12.20 11.08
N ILE A 157 -0.36 -11.19 11.93
CA ILE A 157 0.87 -10.43 12.06
C ILE A 157 1.29 -10.28 13.54
N SER A 158 2.58 -10.09 13.76
CA SER A 158 3.11 -9.48 14.97
C SER A 158 3.89 -8.23 14.57
N ALA A 159 3.26 -7.07 14.72
CA ALA A 159 3.91 -5.80 14.44
C ALA A 159 5.15 -5.59 15.35
N LYS A 160 5.17 -6.19 16.53
CA LYS A 160 6.31 -6.13 17.44
C LYS A 160 7.53 -6.89 16.91
N ASN A 161 7.31 -8.02 16.26
CA ASN A 161 8.36 -8.95 15.84
C ASN A 161 8.61 -8.94 14.32
N GLY A 162 7.86 -8.12 13.54
CA GLY A 162 7.91 -8.07 12.08
C GLY A 162 7.34 -9.34 11.40
N GLN A 163 6.64 -10.20 12.14
CA GLN A 163 6.06 -11.42 11.59
C GLN A 163 4.84 -11.09 10.72
N GLY A 164 4.69 -11.81 9.59
CA GLY A 164 3.55 -11.67 8.67
C GLY A 164 3.65 -10.49 7.70
N ILE A 165 4.69 -9.65 7.79
CA ILE A 165 4.87 -8.50 6.88
C ILE A 165 5.09 -8.97 5.44
N GLY A 166 5.85 -10.05 5.22
CA GLY A 166 6.04 -10.63 3.89
C GLY A 166 4.73 -11.14 3.26
N GLU A 167 3.79 -11.71 4.05
CA GLU A 167 2.46 -12.10 3.57
C GLU A 167 1.64 -10.85 3.19
N LEU A 168 1.75 -9.77 3.96
CA LEU A 168 1.12 -8.49 3.64
C LEU A 168 1.63 -7.92 2.32
N GLU A 169 2.94 -7.92 2.10
CA GLU A 169 3.57 -7.49 0.86
C GLU A 169 3.07 -8.28 -0.35
N GLN A 170 3.05 -9.61 -0.23
CA GLN A 170 2.56 -10.48 -1.29
C GLN A 170 1.08 -10.22 -1.60
N THR A 171 0.25 -10.07 -0.57
CA THR A 171 -1.18 -9.75 -0.73
C THR A 171 -1.40 -8.41 -1.43
N LEU A 172 -0.59 -7.39 -1.10
CA LEU A 172 -0.64 -6.09 -1.77
C LEU A 172 -0.26 -6.20 -3.25
N LYS A 173 0.77 -7.01 -3.58
CA LYS A 173 1.15 -7.28 -4.98
C LYS A 173 -0.01 -7.90 -5.75
N GLU A 174 -0.63 -8.92 -5.19
CA GLU A 174 -1.77 -9.61 -5.79
C GLU A 174 -2.96 -8.66 -5.99
N MET A 175 -3.32 -7.85 -4.99
CA MET A 175 -4.48 -6.95 -5.05
C MET A 175 -4.35 -5.82 -6.07
N PHE A 176 -3.15 -5.29 -6.28
CA PHE A 176 -2.96 -4.08 -7.07
C PHE A 176 -2.19 -4.28 -8.36
N PHE A 177 -1.44 -5.40 -8.50
CA PHE A 177 -0.51 -5.60 -9.61
C PHE A 177 -0.67 -6.93 -10.33
N GLU A 178 -1.64 -7.80 -9.94
CA GLU A 178 -1.89 -9.05 -10.66
C GLU A 178 -2.14 -8.82 -12.15
N GLY A 179 -1.31 -9.45 -12.95
CA GLY A 179 -1.42 -9.54 -14.41
C GLY A 179 -0.75 -8.44 -15.22
N LYS A 180 -0.06 -7.45 -14.61
CA LYS A 180 0.54 -6.33 -15.36
C LYS A 180 2.01 -6.03 -15.10
N ILE A 181 2.63 -6.51 -14.02
CA ILE A 181 4.00 -6.15 -13.69
C ILE A 181 4.74 -7.34 -13.07
N SER A 182 5.74 -7.87 -13.78
CA SER A 182 6.79 -8.65 -13.13
C SER A 182 7.74 -7.67 -12.43
N PHE A 183 7.79 -7.72 -11.10
CA PHE A 183 8.77 -6.95 -10.32
C PHE A 183 10.16 -7.63 -10.38
N ASN A 184 10.71 -7.74 -11.58
CA ASN A 184 12.12 -8.03 -11.76
C ASN A 184 12.80 -6.68 -11.93
N ASP A 185 13.64 -6.23 -11.03
CA ASP A 185 14.61 -5.11 -11.09
C ASP A 185 14.47 -4.08 -12.25
N GLU A 186 13.28 -3.97 -12.85
CA GLU A 186 13.01 -3.08 -13.96
C GLU A 186 12.78 -1.67 -13.45
N ILE A 187 13.58 -0.74 -13.95
CA ILE A 187 13.46 0.68 -13.67
C ILE A 187 12.17 1.21 -14.31
N TYR A 188 11.16 1.56 -13.50
CA TYR A 188 9.92 2.17 -14.01
C TYR A 188 10.10 3.67 -14.23
N ILE A 189 9.89 4.09 -15.49
CA ILE A 189 9.92 5.49 -15.86
C ILE A 189 8.49 6.05 -15.78
N THR A 190 8.19 6.74 -14.69
CA THR A 190 6.87 7.33 -14.43
C THR A 190 6.69 8.71 -15.06
N ASN A 191 7.79 9.38 -15.42
CA ASN A 191 7.76 10.71 -16.00
C ASN A 191 7.67 10.63 -17.54
N VAL A 192 6.59 11.20 -18.11
CA VAL A 192 6.36 11.23 -19.56
C VAL A 192 7.54 11.85 -20.33
N ARG A 193 8.18 12.89 -19.79
CA ARG A 193 9.38 13.49 -20.39
C ARG A 193 10.54 12.52 -20.47
N HIS A 194 10.80 11.77 -19.38
CA HIS A 194 11.86 10.77 -19.36
C HIS A 194 11.57 9.63 -20.33
N LYS A 195 10.31 9.17 -20.38
CA LYS A 195 9.89 8.15 -21.35
C LYS A 195 10.11 8.62 -22.78
N THR A 196 9.73 9.86 -23.11
CA THR A 196 9.91 10.43 -24.43
C THR A 196 11.40 10.56 -24.77
N ALA A 197 12.23 11.09 -23.85
CA ALA A 197 13.68 11.21 -24.05
C ALA A 197 14.35 9.85 -24.28
N LEU A 198 13.97 8.82 -23.52
CA LEU A 198 14.50 7.47 -23.69
C LEU A 198 14.04 6.80 -24.98
N ASN A 199 12.78 7.01 -25.38
CA ASN A 199 12.32 6.52 -26.68
C ASN A 199 13.08 7.20 -27.83
N ASN A 200 13.31 8.51 -27.76
CA ASN A 200 14.06 9.23 -28.78
C ASN A 200 15.52 8.70 -28.85
N ALA A 201 16.17 8.53 -27.69
CA ALA A 201 17.51 7.96 -27.63
C ALA A 201 17.56 6.51 -28.17
N TYR A 202 16.55 5.70 -27.87
CA TYR A 202 16.44 4.33 -28.40
C TYR A 202 16.30 4.31 -29.91
N GLU A 203 15.44 5.15 -30.48
CA GLU A 203 15.25 5.23 -31.94
C GLU A 203 16.50 5.78 -32.65
N ALA A 204 17.21 6.75 -32.04
CA ALA A 204 18.48 7.24 -32.56
C ALA A 204 19.56 6.12 -32.60
N LEU A 205 19.73 5.39 -31.50
CA LEU A 205 20.66 4.26 -31.42
C LEU A 205 20.30 3.13 -32.39
N LYS A 206 19.02 2.88 -32.63
CA LYS A 206 18.55 1.90 -33.59
C LYS A 206 18.94 2.28 -35.00
N LYS A 207 18.78 3.55 -35.39
CA LYS A 207 19.22 4.07 -36.69
C LYS A 207 20.75 3.94 -36.88
N VAL A 208 21.51 4.31 -35.84
CA VAL A 208 22.97 4.13 -35.83
C VAL A 208 23.35 2.67 -36.10
N LYS A 209 22.68 1.73 -35.37
CA LYS A 209 22.93 0.31 -35.57
C LYS A 209 22.62 -0.14 -37.01
N GLU A 210 21.48 0.27 -37.54
CA GLU A 210 21.09 -0.05 -38.94
C GLU A 210 22.08 0.50 -39.94
N SER A 211 22.60 1.73 -39.75
CA SER A 211 23.62 2.36 -40.58
C SER A 211 24.96 1.59 -40.56
N ILE A 212 25.37 1.12 -39.38
CA ILE A 212 26.55 0.28 -39.21
C ILE A 212 26.37 -1.08 -39.90
N ASP A 213 25.22 -1.72 -39.72
CA ASP A 213 24.93 -3.03 -40.32
C ASP A 213 24.85 -2.95 -41.84
N MET A 214 24.48 -1.80 -42.40
CA MET A 214 24.51 -1.51 -43.86
C MET A 214 25.88 -1.10 -44.37
N GLY A 215 26.92 -0.96 -43.51
CA GLY A 215 28.28 -0.59 -43.89
C GLY A 215 28.40 0.86 -44.35
N MET A 216 27.55 1.77 -43.86
CA MET A 216 27.61 3.19 -44.21
C MET A 216 28.86 3.86 -43.62
N PRO A 217 29.40 4.91 -44.25
CA PRO A 217 30.53 5.70 -43.71
C PRO A 217 30.21 6.35 -42.38
N GLU A 218 31.25 6.57 -41.55
CA GLU A 218 31.10 7.10 -40.17
C GLU A 218 30.39 8.46 -40.09
N ASP A 219 30.43 9.27 -41.12
CA ASP A 219 29.76 10.58 -41.17
C ASP A 219 28.21 10.46 -41.09
N PHE A 220 27.63 9.32 -41.48
CA PHE A 220 26.18 9.15 -41.49
C PHE A 220 25.60 8.86 -40.10
N TYR A 221 26.30 8.11 -39.26
CA TYR A 221 25.79 7.81 -37.94
C TYR A 221 26.19 8.80 -36.85
N SER A 222 27.16 9.71 -37.14
CA SER A 222 27.43 10.84 -36.24
C SER A 222 26.31 11.89 -36.24
N ILE A 223 25.55 12.04 -37.31
CA ILE A 223 24.41 12.95 -37.39
C ILE A 223 23.24 12.40 -36.53
N ASP A 224 22.98 11.10 -36.60
CA ASP A 224 21.89 10.45 -35.82
C ASP A 224 22.16 10.39 -34.30
N LEU A 225 23.40 10.67 -33.86
CA LEU A 225 23.76 10.78 -32.43
C LEU A 225 23.64 12.20 -31.88
N MET A 226 23.47 13.22 -32.75
CA MET A 226 23.37 14.64 -32.33
C MET A 226 21.93 15.14 -32.21
N ASP A 227 20.91 14.37 -32.66
CA ASP A 227 19.47 14.62 -32.50
C ASP A 227 18.93 13.98 -31.24
#